data_9d05515da7924b23ad4a1bbe28395e26
#
_entry.id   9d05515da7924b23ad4a1bbe28395e26
#
_cell.length_a   1.000
_cell.length_b   1.000
_cell.length_c   1.000
_cell.angle_alpha   90.00
_cell.angle_beta   90.00
_cell.angle_gamma   90.00
#
_symmetry.space_group_name_H-M   'P 1'
#
loop_
_entity.id
_entity.type
_entity.pdbx_description
1 polymer ?
#
loop_
_entity_poly.entity_id
_entity_poly.type
_entity_poly.pdbx_seq_one_letter_code
_entity_poly.pdbx_strand_id
1 'polypeptide(L)'
;MPNQSDYTNTSQTVVVDADTFEFDVLEQENGVATVVRFRIENTDVRAGDVLLVLSGSDIHFHGMIGRTEDGHGIATDRRGSLLPATVQ
;
A
#
# COMPACT_ATOMS: atom_id res chain seq x y z
N MET A 1 30.39 -10.22 -7.69
CA MET A 1 29.65 -10.24 -7.29
C MET A 1 28.81 -9.83 -7.03
N PRO A 2 28.52 -9.61 -7.14
CA PRO A 2 27.75 -9.08 -6.64
C PRO A 2 26.67 -9.06 -6.39
N ASN A 3 26.44 -8.75 -6.51
CA ASN A 3 25.52 -8.52 -6.25
C ASN A 3 24.55 -9.07 -5.60
N GLN A 4 24.75 -9.57 -4.90
CA GLN A 4 23.85 -10.23 -4.05
C GLN A 4 23.08 -9.36 -3.18
N SER A 5 23.57 -8.24 -2.87
CA SER A 5 22.83 -7.27 -2.09
C SER A 5 21.55 -6.89 -2.79
N ASP A 6 21.54 -6.97 -4.09
CA ASP A 6 20.31 -6.66 -4.81
C ASP A 6 19.22 -7.63 -4.50
N TYR A 7 19.56 -8.86 -4.24
CA TYR A 7 18.55 -9.84 -3.97
C TYR A 7 17.95 -9.65 -2.61
N THR A 8 18.77 -9.27 -1.67
CA THR A 8 18.28 -9.07 -0.31
C THR A 8 17.41 -7.85 -0.20
N ASN A 9 17.50 -6.96 -1.17
CA ASN A 9 16.70 -5.73 -1.16
C ASN A 9 15.45 -5.82 -2.00
N THR A 10 15.13 -7.00 -2.46
CA THR A 10 13.92 -7.19 -3.24
C THR A 10 12.71 -6.90 -2.38
N SER A 11 11.87 -6.00 -2.84
CA SER A 11 10.64 -5.68 -2.13
C SER A 11 9.61 -6.76 -2.36
N GLN A 12 8.70 -6.87 -1.42
CA GLN A 12 7.59 -7.79 -1.55
C GLN A 12 6.32 -7.01 -1.85
N THR A 13 5.31 -7.71 -2.33
CA THR A 13 4.01 -7.11 -2.59
C THR A 13 3.03 -7.66 -1.57
N VAL A 14 2.39 -6.74 -0.85
CA VAL A 14 1.36 -7.07 0.11
C VAL A 14 0.03 -6.96 -0.62
N VAL A 15 -0.65 -8.07 -0.79
CA VAL A 15 -1.91 -8.10 -1.53
C VAL A 15 -3.06 -8.17 -0.55
N VAL A 16 -4.02 -7.27 -0.69
CA VAL A 16 -5.19 -7.24 0.17
C VAL A 16 -6.44 -7.10 -0.69
N ASP A 17 -7.57 -7.51 -0.11
CA ASP A 17 -8.86 -7.45 -0.78
C ASP A 17 -9.52 -6.12 -0.44
N ALA A 18 -9.99 -5.41 -1.46
CA ALA A 18 -10.59 -4.10 -1.26
C ALA A 18 -11.81 -4.16 -0.34
N ASP A 19 -12.54 -5.28 -0.37
CA ASP A 19 -13.76 -5.39 0.43
C ASP A 19 -13.49 -5.44 1.92
N THR A 20 -12.30 -5.89 2.32
CA THR A 20 -11.96 -6.02 3.73
C THR A 20 -10.82 -5.11 4.16
N PHE A 21 -10.30 -4.32 3.24
CA PHE A 21 -9.16 -3.45 3.51
C PHE A 21 -9.61 -2.22 4.29
N GLU A 22 -9.00 -2.04 5.46
CA GLU A 22 -9.30 -0.88 6.31
C GLU A 22 -8.11 0.06 6.25
N PHE A 23 -8.40 1.34 6.06
CA PHE A 23 -7.35 2.33 5.91
C PHE A 23 -7.85 3.70 6.31
N ASP A 24 -6.92 4.57 6.66
CA ASP A 24 -7.18 5.98 6.88
C ASP A 24 -6.63 6.75 5.70
N VAL A 25 -7.35 7.78 5.28
CA VAL A 25 -6.94 8.61 4.16
C VAL A 25 -6.11 9.75 4.69
N LEU A 26 -4.86 9.82 4.26
CA LEU A 26 -3.97 10.92 4.64
C LEU A 26 -3.96 12.01 3.60
N GLU A 27 -4.07 11.65 2.33
CA GLU A 27 -4.17 12.61 1.24
C GLU A 27 -5.15 12.07 0.22
N GLN A 28 -5.82 12.97 -0.46
CA GLN A 28 -6.76 12.60 -1.49
C GLN A 28 -6.65 13.56 -2.66
N GLU A 29 -7.14 13.11 -3.82
CA GLU A 29 -7.20 13.93 -5.00
C GLU A 29 -8.41 13.49 -5.82
N ASN A 30 -9.30 14.43 -6.12
CA ASN A 30 -10.50 14.14 -6.92
C ASN A 30 -11.35 13.03 -6.33
N GLY A 31 -11.41 12.96 -5.02
CA GLY A 31 -12.28 11.98 -4.36
C GLY A 31 -11.69 10.60 -4.17
N VAL A 32 -10.44 10.40 -4.57
CA VAL A 32 -9.79 9.12 -4.36
C VAL A 32 -8.62 9.29 -3.40
N ALA A 33 -8.37 8.25 -2.62
CA ALA A 33 -7.29 8.26 -1.64
C ALA A 33 -5.97 8.03 -2.34
N THR A 34 -5.06 8.99 -2.21
CA THR A 34 -3.75 8.89 -2.83
C THR A 34 -2.66 8.49 -1.85
N VAL A 35 -2.85 8.81 -0.57
CA VAL A 35 -1.94 8.38 0.49
C VAL A 35 -2.79 7.79 1.59
N VAL A 36 -2.52 6.55 1.95
CA VAL A 36 -3.32 5.84 2.95
C VAL A 36 -2.42 5.28 4.04
N ARG A 37 -2.98 5.21 5.24
CA ARG A 37 -2.36 4.57 6.38
C ARG A 37 -3.17 3.32 6.68
N PHE A 38 -2.50 2.19 6.80
CA PHE A 38 -3.19 0.93 7.00
C PHE A 38 -2.45 0.09 8.03
N ARG A 39 -3.17 -0.83 8.63
CA ARG A 39 -2.60 -1.69 9.65
C ARG A 39 -1.77 -2.80 9.00
N ILE A 40 -0.58 -3.02 9.52
CA ILE A 40 0.30 -4.08 9.07
C ILE A 40 0.12 -5.28 9.98
N GLU A 41 -0.28 -6.41 9.40
CA GLU A 41 -0.47 -7.61 10.17
C GLU A 41 0.74 -8.54 10.08
N ASN A 42 1.56 -8.32 9.06
CA ASN A 42 2.75 -9.13 8.85
C ASN A 42 3.97 -8.29 9.20
N THR A 43 4.74 -8.73 10.18
CA THR A 43 5.89 -7.96 10.65
C THR A 43 7.02 -7.88 9.64
N ASP A 44 6.94 -8.62 8.54
CA ASP A 44 7.97 -8.55 7.51
C ASP A 44 7.79 -7.39 6.55
N VAL A 45 6.68 -6.66 6.65
CA VAL A 45 6.41 -5.54 5.76
C VAL A 45 7.31 -4.37 6.12
N ARG A 46 7.92 -3.76 5.12
CA ARG A 46 8.88 -2.67 5.31
C ARG A 46 8.66 -1.57 4.30
N ALA A 47 9.27 -0.43 4.58
CA ALA A 47 9.35 0.64 3.61
C ALA A 47 10.02 0.12 2.34
N GLY A 48 9.49 0.49 1.20
CA GLY A 48 9.95 -0.01 -0.09
C GLY A 48 9.11 -1.14 -0.63
N ASP A 49 8.31 -1.79 0.21
CA ASP A 49 7.40 -2.82 -0.25
C ASP A 49 6.22 -2.17 -0.97
N VAL A 50 5.46 -2.99 -1.67
CA VAL A 50 4.34 -2.53 -2.48
C VAL A 50 3.04 -3.00 -1.84
N LEU A 51 2.06 -2.10 -1.78
CA LEU A 51 0.71 -2.44 -1.36
C LEU A 51 -0.16 -2.55 -2.61
N LEU A 52 -0.81 -3.69 -2.76
CA LEU A 52 -1.70 -3.94 -3.88
C LEU A 52 -3.08 -4.29 -3.35
N VAL A 53 -4.06 -3.44 -3.64
CA VAL A 53 -5.43 -3.64 -3.20
C VAL A 53 -6.25 -4.04 -4.42
N LEU A 54 -6.88 -5.20 -4.33
CA LEU A 54 -7.62 -5.77 -5.45
C LEU A 54 -9.10 -5.92 -5.12
N SER A 55 -9.93 -5.68 -6.12
CA SER A 55 -11.35 -6.01 -6.05
C SER A 55 -11.59 -6.98 -7.20
N GLY A 56 -11.67 -8.28 -6.87
CA GLY A 56 -11.67 -9.29 -7.90
C GLY A 56 -10.38 -9.21 -8.69
N SER A 57 -10.47 -8.95 -9.98
CA SER A 57 -9.29 -8.82 -10.82
C SER A 57 -8.92 -7.36 -11.06
N ASP A 58 -9.67 -6.42 -10.46
CA ASP A 58 -9.41 -5.00 -10.67
C ASP A 58 -8.46 -4.46 -9.61
N ILE A 59 -7.50 -3.66 -10.05
CA ILE A 59 -6.55 -3.04 -9.15
C ILE A 59 -7.15 -1.73 -8.68
N HIS A 60 -7.34 -1.60 -7.37
CA HIS A 60 -7.87 -0.39 -6.77
C HIS A 60 -6.79 0.49 -6.17
N PHE A 61 -5.63 -0.08 -5.88
CA PHE A 61 -4.52 0.69 -5.33
C PHE A 61 -3.26 -0.11 -5.56
N HIS A 62 -2.24 0.55 -6.08
CA HIS A 62 -0.96 -0.10 -6.31
C HIS A 62 0.10 0.94 -5.98
N GLY A 63 0.56 0.93 -4.76
CA GLY A 63 1.44 1.97 -4.30
C GLY A 63 2.60 1.46 -3.49
N MET A 64 3.60 2.32 -3.31
CA MET A 64 4.76 1.98 -2.54
C MET A 64 4.55 2.35 -1.09
N ILE A 65 4.93 1.46 -0.21
CA ILE A 65 4.92 1.72 1.22
C ILE A 65 6.17 2.52 1.52
N GLY A 66 5.96 3.81 1.84
CA GLY A 66 7.09 4.70 2.05
C GLY A 66 7.60 4.69 3.47
N ARG A 67 6.75 4.26 4.42
CA ARG A 67 7.10 4.31 5.82
C ARG A 67 6.25 3.35 6.61
N THR A 68 6.83 2.79 7.66
CA THR A 68 6.08 1.96 8.62
C THR A 68 6.33 2.53 10.02
N GLU A 69 5.27 2.54 10.84
CA GLU A 69 5.39 3.02 12.21
C GLU A 69 4.24 2.45 13.04
N ASP A 70 4.55 2.00 14.24
CA ASP A 70 3.55 1.56 15.21
C ASP A 70 2.57 0.54 14.64
N GLY A 71 3.07 -0.39 13.84
CA GLY A 71 2.22 -1.43 13.28
C GLY A 71 1.39 -0.98 12.12
N HIS A 72 1.69 0.19 11.56
CA HIS A 72 0.98 0.71 10.40
C HIS A 72 1.95 1.03 9.29
N GLY A 73 1.45 0.97 8.04
CA GLY A 73 2.20 1.38 6.88
C GLY A 73 1.52 2.56 6.22
N ILE A 74 2.32 3.37 5.55
CA ILE A 74 1.80 4.50 4.79
C ILE A 74 2.21 4.29 3.35
N ALA A 75 1.22 4.17 2.46
CA ALA A 75 1.46 3.88 1.05
C ALA A 75 0.90 4.99 0.18
N THR A 76 1.55 5.19 -0.95
CA THR A 76 1.20 6.26 -1.87
C THR A 76 0.95 5.70 -3.26
N ASP A 77 -0.19 6.09 -3.85
CA ASP A 77 -0.51 5.81 -5.25
C ASP A 77 -1.24 7.03 -5.80
N ARG A 78 -0.50 7.93 -6.43
CA ARG A 78 -1.07 9.21 -6.83
C ARG A 78 -1.77 9.17 -8.18
N ARG A 79 -1.59 8.10 -8.93
CA ARG A 79 -2.12 8.06 -10.28
C ARG A 79 -3.16 7.00 -10.52
N GLY A 80 -3.05 5.88 -9.85
CA GLY A 80 -3.90 4.75 -10.14
C GLY A 80 -4.92 4.40 -9.08
N SER A 81 -4.97 5.17 -7.99
CA SER A 81 -5.85 4.80 -6.90
C SER A 81 -7.31 4.96 -7.28
N LEU A 82 -8.09 3.93 -6.95
CA LEU A 82 -9.54 3.99 -7.07
C LEU A 82 -10.20 3.85 -5.70
N LEU A 83 -9.41 3.88 -4.63
CA LEU A 83 -9.96 3.80 -3.28
C LEU A 83 -10.70 5.09 -2.96
N PRO A 84 -11.95 5.02 -2.50
CA PRO A 84 -12.69 6.24 -2.19
C PRO A 84 -12.06 6.94 -0.99
N ALA A 85 -11.94 8.26 -1.09
CA ALA A 85 -11.35 9.05 -0.03
C ALA A 85 -12.34 9.29 1.10
N THR A 86 -13.61 9.17 0.83
CA THR A 86 -14.64 9.41 1.83
C THR A 86 -15.22 8.08 2.27
N VAL A 87 -15.22 7.83 3.56
CA VAL A 87 -15.79 6.62 4.13
C VAL A 87 -17.16 6.97 4.68
N GLN A 88 -18.14 6.21 4.26
CA GLN A 88 -19.51 6.46 4.71
C GLN A 88 -19.96 5.44 5.72
#